data_f12a811e82c7272afa128e39ca36209b
#
_entry.id   f12a811e82c7272afa128e39ca36209b
#
_cell.length_a   1.000
_cell.length_b   1.000
_cell.length_c   1.000
_cell.angle_alpha   90.00
_cell.angle_beta   90.00
_cell.angle_gamma   90.00
#
_symmetry.space_group_name_H-M   'P 1'
#
loop_
_entity.id
_entity.type
_entity.pdbx_description
1 polymer ?
#
loop_
_entity_poly.entity_id
_entity_poly.type
_entity_poly.pdbx_seq_one_letter_code
_entity_poly.pdbx_strand_id
1 'polypeptide(L)'
;MKRNLIGIISLVALTVLFNATGANAQARLSANVPFAFTVGKAPLPAGCYQIIGLQTDSSIMLRNCKTGAAVVSQVRPEYPRDTKSQMVFHRLGNQYFLSEIWGAAGNAEVTLPASKQEQELQTAARQSQSGKEVAIALN
;
A
#
# COMPACT_ATOMS: atom_id res chain seq x y z
N MET A 1 -44.42 37.11 22.11
CA MET A 1 -43.81 36.55 20.85
C MET A 1 -42.29 36.72 20.76
N LYS A 2 -41.64 37.57 21.52
CA LYS A 2 -40.17 37.75 21.46
C LYS A 2 -39.34 36.69 22.22
N ARG A 3 -39.94 35.89 23.09
CA ARG A 3 -39.23 34.90 23.92
C ARG A 3 -38.92 33.58 23.22
N ASN A 4 -39.67 33.25 22.18
CA ASN A 4 -39.52 31.95 21.50
C ASN A 4 -38.48 31.97 20.34
N LEU A 5 -38.08 33.15 19.87
CA LEU A 5 -37.08 33.33 18.82
C LEU A 5 -35.65 33.05 19.34
N ILE A 6 -35.39 33.36 20.60
CA ILE A 6 -34.05 33.13 21.18
C ILE A 6 -33.78 31.65 21.41
N GLY A 7 -34.82 30.86 21.73
CA GLY A 7 -34.69 29.41 21.91
C GLY A 7 -34.41 28.64 20.61
N ILE A 8 -34.92 29.12 19.50
CA ILE A 8 -34.74 28.49 18.19
C ILE A 8 -33.32 28.73 17.64
N ILE A 9 -32.79 29.92 17.85
CA ILE A 9 -31.42 30.29 17.40
C ILE A 9 -30.37 29.47 18.21
N SER A 10 -30.63 29.24 19.48
CA SER A 10 -29.72 28.47 20.35
C SER A 10 -29.67 26.97 19.95
N LEU A 11 -30.78 26.40 19.45
CA LEU A 11 -30.84 25.02 19.05
C LEU A 11 -30.14 24.76 17.69
N VAL A 12 -30.21 25.74 16.77
CA VAL A 12 -29.55 25.65 15.45
C VAL A 12 -28.03 25.80 15.57
N ALA A 13 -27.54 26.60 16.53
CA ALA A 13 -26.09 26.74 16.76
C ALA A 13 -25.44 25.48 17.34
N LEU A 14 -26.19 24.63 18.04
CA LEU A 14 -25.65 23.40 18.65
C LEU A 14 -25.51 22.24 17.67
N THR A 15 -26.23 22.25 16.55
CA THR A 15 -26.18 21.17 15.56
C THR A 15 -25.01 21.26 14.57
N VAL A 16 -24.30 22.40 14.51
CA VAL A 16 -23.16 22.61 13.60
C VAL A 16 -21.83 22.06 14.13
N LEU A 17 -21.76 21.72 15.44
CA LEU A 17 -20.51 21.30 16.08
C LEU A 17 -20.18 19.79 15.98
N PHE A 18 -21.06 18.98 15.37
CA PHE A 18 -20.84 17.52 15.33
C PHE A 18 -20.32 16.97 13.98
N ASN A 19 -19.92 17.82 13.04
CA ASN A 19 -19.30 17.38 11.81
C ASN A 19 -17.76 17.45 11.85
N ALA A 20 -17.16 17.13 12.98
CA ALA A 20 -15.77 16.72 13.00
C ALA A 20 -15.71 15.27 12.53
N THR A 21 -15.90 15.02 11.21
CA THR A 21 -15.47 13.77 10.58
C THR A 21 -13.98 13.67 10.82
N GLY A 22 -13.61 12.82 11.77
CA GLY A 22 -12.22 12.46 11.99
C GLY A 22 -11.65 11.98 10.65
N ALA A 23 -10.89 12.83 10.00
CA ALA A 23 -10.04 12.42 8.90
C ALA A 23 -9.06 11.41 9.51
N ASN A 24 -9.35 10.13 9.39
CA ASN A 24 -8.37 9.08 9.64
C ASN A 24 -7.24 9.33 8.63
N ALA A 25 -6.22 10.03 9.08
CA ALA A 25 -4.96 10.17 8.37
C ALA A 25 -4.28 8.79 8.40
N GLN A 26 -4.74 7.87 7.57
CA GLN A 26 -4.02 6.65 7.30
C GLN A 26 -2.69 7.07 6.70
N ALA A 27 -1.60 6.68 7.36
CA ALA A 27 -0.25 6.90 6.85
C ALA A 27 -0.18 6.31 5.42
N ARG A 28 -0.10 7.19 4.44
CA ARG A 28 -0.01 6.82 3.03
C ARG A 28 1.45 6.87 2.65
N LEU A 29 2.03 5.71 2.48
CA LEU A 29 3.35 5.59 1.90
C LEU A 29 3.25 5.66 0.38
N SER A 30 4.19 6.29 -0.27
CA SER A 30 4.27 6.35 -1.73
C SER A 30 5.64 5.97 -2.25
N ALA A 31 5.68 5.37 -3.43
CA ALA A 31 6.91 5.03 -4.11
C ALA A 31 6.82 5.38 -5.59
N ASN A 32 7.94 5.80 -6.17
CA ASN A 32 8.07 5.92 -7.61
C ASN A 32 8.87 4.72 -8.13
N VAL A 33 8.18 3.79 -8.78
CA VAL A 33 8.78 2.56 -9.31
C VAL A 33 9.18 2.80 -10.78
N PRO A 34 10.48 2.75 -11.11
CA PRO A 34 10.96 3.14 -12.44
C PRO A 34 10.83 2.05 -13.51
N PHE A 35 10.25 0.90 -13.18
CA PHE A 35 10.09 -0.25 -14.08
C PHE A 35 8.68 -0.84 -13.94
N ALA A 36 8.25 -1.58 -14.97
CA ALA A 36 7.04 -2.39 -14.89
C ALA A 36 7.27 -3.60 -13.98
N PHE A 37 6.26 -3.95 -13.20
CA PHE A 37 6.36 -5.03 -12.20
C PHE A 37 5.03 -5.77 -12.07
N THR A 38 5.06 -6.90 -11.38
CA THR A 38 3.88 -7.74 -11.14
C THR A 38 3.60 -7.84 -9.65
N VAL A 39 2.32 -7.74 -9.28
CA VAL A 39 1.82 -7.96 -7.92
C VAL A 39 0.89 -9.18 -7.97
N GLY A 40 1.34 -10.29 -7.40
CA GLY A 40 0.63 -11.56 -7.55
C GLY A 40 0.51 -11.99 -9.02
N LYS A 41 -0.67 -11.78 -9.63
CA LYS A 41 -0.92 -12.04 -11.05
C LYS A 41 -1.16 -10.78 -11.88
N ALA A 42 -1.18 -9.63 -11.26
CA ALA A 42 -1.51 -8.37 -11.91
C ALA A 42 -0.24 -7.64 -12.37
N PRO A 43 -0.03 -7.45 -13.69
CA PRO A 43 1.04 -6.63 -14.20
C PRO A 43 0.71 -5.14 -14.01
N LEU A 44 1.67 -4.38 -13.53
CA LEU A 44 1.56 -2.94 -13.29
C LEU A 44 2.67 -2.19 -14.05
N PRO A 45 2.36 -1.04 -14.66
CA PRO A 45 3.36 -0.23 -15.34
C PRO A 45 4.29 0.49 -14.35
N ALA A 46 5.42 0.98 -14.84
CA ALA A 46 6.25 1.92 -14.09
C ALA A 46 5.46 3.16 -13.70
N GLY A 47 5.71 3.73 -12.52
CA GLY A 47 5.04 4.94 -12.08
C GLY A 47 4.98 5.13 -10.57
N CYS A 48 4.24 6.15 -10.15
CA CYS A 48 4.00 6.43 -8.74
C CYS A 48 2.86 5.54 -8.20
N TYR A 49 3.10 4.93 -7.05
CA TYR A 49 2.14 4.09 -6.34
C TYR A 49 2.00 4.51 -4.88
N GLN A 50 0.77 4.58 -4.43
CA GLN A 50 0.43 4.74 -3.01
C GLN A 50 0.12 3.37 -2.41
N ILE A 51 0.67 3.12 -1.23
CA ILE A 51 0.41 1.92 -0.45
C ILE A 51 -0.57 2.27 0.63
N ILE A 52 -1.69 1.60 0.65
CA ILE A 52 -2.78 1.81 1.59
C ILE A 52 -3.00 0.49 2.32
N GLY A 53 -2.75 0.48 3.62
CA GLY A 53 -3.13 -0.64 4.47
C GLY A 53 -4.66 -0.73 4.54
N LEU A 54 -5.22 -1.90 4.27
CA LEU A 54 -6.63 -2.16 4.51
C LEU A 54 -6.82 -2.52 5.98
N GLN A 55 -8.03 -2.35 6.51
CA GLN A 55 -8.34 -2.53 7.95
C GLN A 55 -8.09 -3.95 8.48
N THR A 56 -7.84 -4.90 7.59
CA THR A 56 -7.37 -6.24 7.93
C THR A 56 -5.87 -6.31 7.71
N ASP A 57 -5.11 -6.73 8.72
CA ASP A 57 -3.64 -6.84 8.68
C ASP A 57 -3.11 -7.79 7.59
N SER A 58 -3.99 -8.41 6.83
CA SER A 58 -3.66 -9.41 5.80
C SER A 58 -3.85 -8.92 4.37
N SER A 59 -4.13 -7.64 4.15
CA SER A 59 -4.28 -7.13 2.77
C SER A 59 -3.83 -5.68 2.65
N ILE A 60 -3.26 -5.38 1.49
CA ILE A 60 -2.84 -4.04 1.10
C ILE A 60 -3.43 -3.67 -0.26
N MET A 61 -3.58 -2.39 -0.49
CA MET A 61 -3.96 -1.83 -1.78
C MET A 61 -2.79 -1.00 -2.33
N LEU A 62 -2.37 -1.30 -3.55
CA LEU A 62 -1.50 -0.44 -4.33
C LEU A 62 -2.35 0.36 -5.32
N ARG A 63 -2.30 1.67 -5.22
CA ARG A 63 -3.03 2.59 -6.07
C ARG A 63 -2.08 3.44 -6.89
N ASN A 64 -2.25 3.45 -8.21
CA ASN A 64 -1.48 4.34 -9.08
C ASN A 64 -1.88 5.80 -8.83
N CYS A 65 -0.89 6.68 -8.58
CA CYS A 65 -1.12 8.09 -8.25
C CYS A 65 -1.75 8.89 -9.39
N LYS A 66 -1.48 8.51 -10.65
CA LYS A 66 -1.94 9.24 -11.83
C LYS A 66 -3.28 8.72 -12.35
N THR A 67 -3.39 7.41 -12.51
CA THR A 67 -4.58 6.78 -13.12
C THR A 67 -5.66 6.45 -12.10
N GLY A 68 -5.30 6.36 -10.82
CA GLY A 68 -6.19 5.89 -9.76
C GLY A 68 -6.49 4.38 -9.80
N ALA A 69 -5.95 3.66 -10.79
CA ALA A 69 -6.08 2.20 -10.86
C ALA A 69 -5.47 1.56 -9.60
N ALA A 70 -6.16 0.60 -9.03
CA ALA A 70 -5.76 -0.03 -7.79
C ALA A 70 -5.75 -1.55 -7.91
N VAL A 71 -4.79 -2.16 -7.23
CA VAL A 71 -4.68 -3.61 -7.06
C VAL A 71 -4.66 -3.92 -5.58
N VAL A 72 -5.46 -4.89 -5.16
CA VAL A 72 -5.47 -5.41 -3.79
C VAL A 72 -4.73 -6.73 -3.77
N SER A 73 -3.80 -6.88 -2.86
CA SER A 73 -3.07 -8.13 -2.64
C SER A 73 -3.19 -8.58 -1.20
N GLN A 74 -3.29 -9.89 -1.01
CA GLN A 74 -3.11 -10.48 0.31
C GLN A 74 -1.63 -10.43 0.69
N VAL A 75 -1.36 -10.23 1.97
CA VAL A 75 -0.02 -10.15 2.53
C VAL A 75 0.06 -10.96 3.82
N ARG A 76 1.27 -11.33 4.18
CA ARG A 76 1.58 -11.90 5.50
C ARG A 76 2.35 -10.86 6.29
N PRO A 77 1.89 -10.49 7.50
CA PRO A 77 2.66 -9.64 8.37
C PRO A 77 3.90 -10.40 8.85
N GLU A 78 5.03 -9.72 8.84
CA GLU A 78 6.31 -10.22 9.34
C GLU A 78 6.81 -9.30 10.46
N TYR A 79 7.72 -9.79 11.27
CA TYR A 79 8.40 -8.95 12.25
C TYR A 79 9.35 -8.00 11.52
N PRO A 80 9.31 -6.69 11.85
CA PRO A 80 10.15 -5.70 11.17
C PRO A 80 11.63 -6.02 11.39
N ARG A 81 12.37 -6.16 10.28
CA ARG A 81 13.82 -6.42 10.29
C ARG A 81 14.63 -5.14 10.25
N ASP A 82 14.06 -4.07 9.71
CA ASP A 82 14.72 -2.78 9.55
C ASP A 82 13.71 -1.63 9.79
N THR A 83 14.24 -0.45 10.11
CA THR A 83 13.46 0.79 10.27
C THR A 83 13.22 1.53 8.95
N LYS A 84 13.80 1.05 7.86
CA LYS A 84 13.64 1.65 6.53
C LYS A 84 12.30 1.31 5.91
N SER A 85 11.65 2.31 5.32
CA SER A 85 10.45 2.10 4.52
C SER A 85 10.84 1.87 3.06
N GLN A 86 10.53 0.70 2.51
CA GLN A 86 10.90 0.34 1.14
C GLN A 86 9.99 -0.75 0.55
N MET A 87 9.92 -0.78 -0.78
CA MET A 87 9.37 -1.89 -1.54
C MET A 87 10.52 -2.76 -2.04
N VAL A 88 10.44 -4.06 -1.85
CA VAL A 88 11.43 -5.03 -2.30
C VAL A 88 10.85 -5.85 -3.45
N PHE A 89 11.62 -5.96 -4.53
CA PHE A 89 11.24 -6.69 -5.72
C PHE A 89 12.23 -7.83 -5.99
N HIS A 90 11.71 -8.99 -6.38
CA HIS A 90 12.53 -10.03 -6.99
C HIS A 90 12.66 -9.75 -8.48
N ARG A 91 13.87 -9.58 -8.96
CA ARG A 91 14.17 -9.54 -10.39
C ARG A 91 14.52 -10.94 -10.87
N LEU A 92 13.71 -11.47 -11.78
CA LEU A 92 13.87 -12.77 -12.39
C LEU A 92 13.95 -12.59 -13.92
N GLY A 93 15.18 -12.58 -14.45
CA GLY A 93 15.43 -12.18 -15.83
C GLY A 93 15.10 -10.70 -16.05
N ASN A 94 14.12 -10.43 -16.93
CA ASN A 94 13.63 -9.07 -17.23
C ASN A 94 12.31 -8.74 -16.53
N GLN A 95 11.83 -9.59 -15.62
CA GLN A 95 10.59 -9.39 -14.90
C GLN A 95 10.87 -9.02 -13.45
N TYR A 96 10.03 -8.13 -12.89
CA TYR A 96 10.09 -7.70 -11.50
C TYR A 96 8.79 -8.12 -10.80
N PHE A 97 8.92 -8.74 -9.64
CA PHE A 97 7.81 -9.17 -8.80
C PHE A 97 7.91 -8.50 -7.44
N LEU A 98 6.85 -7.83 -7.02
CA LEU A 98 6.81 -7.25 -5.68
C LEU A 98 6.74 -8.38 -4.65
N SER A 99 7.73 -8.45 -3.78
CA SER A 99 7.85 -9.52 -2.77
C SER A 99 7.60 -9.04 -1.35
N GLU A 100 8.10 -7.86 -0.99
CA GLU A 100 7.98 -7.34 0.37
C GLU A 100 7.72 -5.84 0.36
N ILE A 101 7.03 -5.35 1.39
CA ILE A 101 6.88 -3.91 1.68
C ILE A 101 7.21 -3.71 3.15
N TRP A 102 8.20 -2.87 3.42
CA TRP A 102 8.62 -2.51 4.76
C TRP A 102 8.08 -1.13 5.11
N GLY A 103 7.63 -0.97 6.36
CA GLY A 103 7.02 0.28 6.82
C GLY A 103 5.54 0.44 6.46
N ALA A 104 4.90 -0.57 5.88
CA ALA A 104 3.46 -0.57 5.68
C ALA A 104 2.74 -0.60 7.04
N ALA A 105 1.64 0.15 7.17
CA ALA A 105 0.75 0.13 8.35
C ALA A 105 1.46 0.20 9.72
N GLY A 106 2.25 1.28 9.94
CA GLY A 106 2.81 1.56 11.27
C GLY A 106 4.10 0.79 11.61
N ASN A 107 5.02 0.71 10.66
CA ASN A 107 6.32 0.01 10.72
C ASN A 107 6.24 -1.53 10.63
N ALA A 108 5.13 -2.09 10.19
CA ALA A 108 5.06 -3.51 9.90
C ALA A 108 5.78 -3.84 8.58
N GLU A 109 6.46 -4.96 8.55
CA GLU A 109 6.92 -5.59 7.32
C GLU A 109 5.83 -6.53 6.83
N VAL A 110 5.55 -6.52 5.53
CA VAL A 110 4.58 -7.42 4.93
C VAL A 110 5.20 -8.15 3.73
N THR A 111 4.97 -9.43 3.63
CA THR A 111 5.42 -10.29 2.54
C THR A 111 4.24 -10.67 1.65
N LEU A 112 4.42 -10.55 0.34
CA LEU A 112 3.44 -10.97 -0.64
C LEU A 112 3.67 -12.43 -1.06
N PRO A 113 2.61 -13.24 -1.19
CA PRO A 113 2.75 -14.61 -1.67
C PRO A 113 3.20 -14.63 -3.13
N ALA A 114 4.22 -15.42 -3.44
CA ALA A 114 4.69 -15.60 -4.79
C ALA A 114 3.63 -16.30 -5.66
N SER A 115 3.39 -15.77 -6.86
CA SER A 115 2.53 -16.41 -7.85
C SER A 115 3.18 -17.69 -8.42
N LYS A 116 2.39 -18.57 -9.06
CA LYS A 116 2.96 -19.76 -9.72
C LYS A 116 4.04 -19.40 -10.73
N GLN A 117 3.80 -18.39 -11.54
CA GLN A 117 4.77 -17.90 -12.53
C GLN A 117 6.06 -17.43 -11.85
N GLU A 118 5.96 -16.69 -10.77
CA GLU A 118 7.13 -16.25 -10.00
C GLU A 118 7.90 -17.44 -9.42
N GLN A 119 7.21 -18.44 -8.86
CA GLN A 119 7.84 -19.65 -8.32
C GLN A 119 8.58 -20.46 -9.39
N GLU A 120 7.99 -20.60 -10.58
CA GLU A 120 8.63 -21.28 -11.71
C GLU A 120 9.89 -20.53 -12.16
N LEU A 121 9.82 -19.21 -12.29
CA LEU A 121 10.97 -18.38 -12.64
C LEU A 121 12.04 -18.35 -11.53
N GLN A 122 11.66 -18.36 -10.26
CA GLN A 122 12.60 -18.48 -9.14
C GLN A 122 13.36 -19.81 -9.20
N THR A 123 12.67 -20.90 -9.51
CA THR A 123 13.30 -22.22 -9.64
C THR A 123 14.31 -22.22 -10.79
N ALA A 124 13.95 -21.68 -11.95
CA ALA A 124 14.85 -21.53 -13.09
C ALA A 124 16.03 -20.60 -12.78
N ALA A 125 15.77 -19.47 -12.09
CA ALA A 125 16.80 -18.51 -11.71
C ALA A 125 17.80 -19.08 -10.69
N ARG A 126 17.37 -19.94 -9.78
CA ARG A 126 18.28 -20.63 -8.84
C ARG A 126 19.24 -21.55 -9.57
N GLN A 127 18.79 -22.22 -10.62
CA GLN A 127 19.64 -23.06 -11.46
C GLN A 127 20.68 -22.26 -12.25
N SER A 128 20.36 -21.00 -12.60
CA SER A 128 21.24 -20.11 -13.39
C SER A 128 21.95 -19.02 -12.55
N GLN A 129 21.75 -18.97 -11.23
CA GLN A 129 22.26 -17.93 -10.31
C GLN A 129 21.91 -16.49 -10.74
N SER A 130 20.78 -16.26 -11.41
CA SER A 130 20.42 -14.98 -12.01
C SER A 130 19.35 -14.17 -11.26
N GLY A 131 18.89 -14.63 -10.10
CA GLY A 131 17.93 -13.91 -9.26
C GLY A 131 18.60 -12.73 -8.52
N LYS A 132 17.98 -11.55 -8.57
CA LYS A 132 18.41 -10.34 -7.84
C LYS A 132 17.26 -9.71 -7.08
N GLU A 133 17.56 -9.14 -5.90
CA GLU A 133 16.67 -8.24 -5.19
C GLU A 133 16.92 -6.79 -5.59
N VAL A 134 15.84 -6.02 -5.70
CA VAL A 134 15.86 -4.57 -5.96
C VAL A 134 14.96 -3.88 -4.94
N ALA A 135 15.48 -2.89 -4.23
CA ALA A 135 14.74 -2.13 -3.24
C ALA A 135 14.49 -0.69 -3.72
N ILE A 136 13.27 -0.20 -3.54
CA ILE A 136 12.83 1.17 -3.83
C ILE A 136 12.38 1.81 -2.53
N ALA A 137 12.96 2.96 -2.17
CA ALA A 137 12.60 3.69 -0.96
C ALA A 137 11.16 4.21 -1.03
N LEU A 138 10.48 4.20 0.10
CA LEU A 138 9.16 4.81 0.31
C LEU A 138 9.32 6.21 0.93
N ASN A 139 8.46 7.11 0.52
CA ASN A 139 8.35 8.48 1.01
C ASN A 139 7.02 8.70 1.73
#